data_14e9e54c030c5ab12f95334ae3990726
#
_entry.id   14e9e54c030c5ab12f95334ae3990726
#
_cell.length_a   1.000
_cell.length_b   1.000
_cell.length_c   1.000
_cell.angle_alpha   90.00
_cell.angle_beta   90.00
_cell.angle_gamma   90.00
#
_symmetry.space_group_name_H-M   'P 1'
#
loop_
_entity.id
_entity.type
_entity.pdbx_description
1 polymer ?
#
loop_
_entity_poly.entity_id
_entity_poly.type
_entity_poly.pdbx_seq_one_letter_code
_entity_poly.pdbx_strand_id
1 'polypeptide(L)'
;LRADWVVLATGAAMPPMLAAGLCTRRTPSGIALRGYVRNPAVVASQRTMDVVWHRDLRPGYGWIFPVGDATFNIGVGAFFDTRGDGRSVAADANLREVFDAFTSVYAPAKALMEGGEFVGELKGAPLRCTLGGAETGRPGLLATGEAIGSTYDFTGEGIGKALETGLLAADALLRGRRAGANDAAVCADYGAGVRRLQPRFALYERANGVNRHPWLADLVIWRARRSPRLLRRMSGVLDETSNPGHLLSLRGLFKLFAE
;
A
#
# COMPACT_ATOMS: atom_id res chain seq x y z
N LEU A 1 -23.04 -0.26 -24.40
CA LEU A 1 -22.76 -1.62 -23.98
C LEU A 1 -23.84 -2.09 -23.03
N ARG A 2 -24.29 -3.34 -23.18
CA ARG A 2 -25.15 -4.03 -22.22
C ARG A 2 -24.34 -5.17 -21.63
N ALA A 3 -24.42 -5.38 -20.32
CA ALA A 3 -23.76 -6.46 -19.58
C ALA A 3 -24.65 -6.89 -18.42
N ASP A 4 -24.59 -8.16 -18.06
CA ASP A 4 -25.29 -8.69 -16.88
C ASP A 4 -24.62 -8.20 -15.59
N TRP A 5 -23.29 -8.00 -15.65
CA TRP A 5 -22.49 -7.55 -14.53
C TRP A 5 -21.51 -6.45 -14.95
N VAL A 6 -21.27 -5.51 -14.04
CA VAL A 6 -20.19 -4.53 -14.12
C VAL A 6 -19.23 -4.75 -12.96
N VAL A 7 -17.93 -4.67 -13.22
CA VAL A 7 -16.90 -4.73 -12.19
C VAL A 7 -16.13 -3.40 -12.16
N LEU A 8 -16.19 -2.69 -11.06
CA LEU A 8 -15.44 -1.46 -10.83
C LEU A 8 -14.03 -1.81 -10.34
N ALA A 9 -13.05 -1.67 -11.21
CA ALA A 9 -11.61 -1.82 -10.93
C ALA A 9 -10.89 -0.49 -11.12
N THR A 10 -11.45 0.59 -10.53
CA THR A 10 -11.09 1.99 -10.81
C THR A 10 -9.91 2.50 -9.96
N GLY A 11 -9.25 1.60 -9.23
CA GLY A 11 -8.18 1.98 -8.32
C GLY A 11 -8.68 2.91 -7.20
N ALA A 12 -7.84 3.81 -6.74
CA ALA A 12 -8.16 4.74 -5.65
C ALA A 12 -9.15 5.86 -6.03
N ALA A 13 -9.60 5.92 -7.31
CA ALA A 13 -10.54 6.93 -7.77
C ALA A 13 -11.90 6.80 -7.07
N MET A 14 -12.28 7.86 -6.35
CA MET A 14 -13.52 7.89 -5.55
C MET A 14 -14.80 8.12 -6.34
N PRO A 15 -14.83 8.97 -7.39
CA PRO A 15 -16.08 9.33 -8.05
C PRO A 15 -16.90 8.14 -8.53
N PRO A 16 -16.32 7.10 -9.17
CA PRO A 16 -17.10 5.94 -9.60
C PRO A 16 -17.73 5.16 -8.43
N MET A 17 -16.99 5.01 -7.32
CA MET A 17 -17.47 4.30 -6.12
C MET A 17 -18.60 5.06 -5.41
N LEU A 18 -18.49 6.39 -5.34
CA LEU A 18 -19.53 7.27 -4.77
C LEU A 18 -20.78 7.23 -5.65
N ALA A 19 -20.63 7.37 -6.97
CA ALA A 19 -21.73 7.32 -7.91
C ALA A 19 -22.45 5.96 -7.91
N ALA A 20 -21.69 4.87 -7.70
CA ALA A 20 -22.24 3.53 -7.56
C ALA A 20 -22.94 3.29 -6.20
N GLY A 21 -22.80 4.19 -5.23
CA GLY A 21 -23.32 4.01 -3.87
C GLY A 21 -22.57 2.91 -3.07
N LEU A 22 -21.36 2.53 -3.51
CA LEU A 22 -20.54 1.50 -2.84
C LEU A 22 -19.55 2.07 -1.84
N CYS A 23 -19.50 3.37 -1.67
CA CYS A 23 -18.63 4.03 -0.70
C CYS A 23 -19.18 5.39 -0.32
N THR A 24 -19.13 5.72 0.97
CA THR A 24 -19.46 7.07 1.48
C THR A 24 -18.22 7.87 1.83
N ARG A 25 -17.09 7.19 2.04
CA ARG A 25 -15.82 7.80 2.42
C ARG A 25 -15.21 8.59 1.25
N ARG A 26 -14.95 9.88 1.49
CA ARG A 26 -14.35 10.79 0.50
C ARG A 26 -12.83 10.96 0.66
N THR A 27 -12.32 10.83 1.89
CA THR A 27 -10.90 11.00 2.19
C THR A 27 -10.09 9.74 1.83
N PRO A 28 -8.92 9.88 1.19
CA PRO A 28 -8.03 8.75 0.95
C PRO A 28 -7.38 8.26 2.27
N SER A 29 -6.77 7.08 2.24
CA SER A 29 -5.97 6.54 3.35
C SER A 29 -4.54 7.07 3.36
N GLY A 30 -4.10 7.61 2.24
CA GLY A 30 -2.78 8.16 2.02
C GLY A 30 -2.68 8.77 0.64
N ILE A 31 -1.54 9.35 0.39
CA ILE A 31 -1.15 9.89 -0.92
C ILE A 31 0.26 9.43 -1.25
N ALA A 32 0.56 9.26 -2.53
CA ALA A 32 1.88 8.92 -3.02
C ALA A 32 2.29 9.83 -4.17
N LEU A 33 3.58 10.12 -4.28
CA LEU A 33 4.18 10.81 -5.41
C LEU A 33 5.30 9.93 -5.97
N ARG A 34 5.28 9.67 -7.27
CA ARG A 34 6.29 8.82 -7.90
C ARG A 34 6.66 9.31 -9.28
N GLY A 35 7.89 9.01 -9.72
CA GLY A 35 8.37 9.20 -11.07
C GLY A 35 9.20 8.02 -11.53
N TYR A 36 9.56 8.04 -12.81
CA TYR A 36 10.56 7.15 -13.34
C TYR A 36 11.81 7.96 -13.69
N VAL A 37 12.98 7.45 -13.30
CA VAL A 37 14.26 8.06 -13.58
C VAL A 37 15.14 7.02 -14.26
N ARG A 38 15.70 7.38 -15.41
CA ARG A 38 16.69 6.57 -16.11
C ARG A 38 18.09 7.03 -15.73
N ASN A 39 18.90 6.12 -15.21
CA ASN A 39 20.29 6.38 -14.88
C ASN A 39 21.15 5.13 -15.05
N PRO A 40 21.85 4.96 -16.18
CA PRO A 40 22.71 3.80 -16.41
C PRO A 40 23.86 3.65 -15.40
N ALA A 41 24.34 4.77 -14.81
CA ALA A 41 25.50 4.76 -13.93
C ALA A 41 25.24 4.02 -12.62
N VAL A 42 24.00 3.94 -12.14
CA VAL A 42 23.64 3.33 -10.84
C VAL A 42 23.11 1.89 -10.96
N VAL A 43 23.00 1.33 -12.17
CA VAL A 43 22.44 -0.03 -12.38
C VAL A 43 23.22 -1.09 -11.62
N ALA A 44 24.54 -0.97 -11.54
CA ALA A 44 25.38 -1.95 -10.82
C ALA A 44 25.18 -1.91 -9.31
N SER A 45 24.87 -0.74 -8.74
CA SER A 45 24.70 -0.53 -7.30
C SER A 45 23.26 -0.64 -6.83
N GLN A 46 22.27 -0.38 -7.71
CA GLN A 46 20.84 -0.38 -7.37
C GLN A 46 20.14 -1.58 -8.01
N ARG A 47 20.35 -2.79 -7.45
CA ARG A 47 19.82 -4.06 -7.97
C ARG A 47 18.57 -4.56 -7.27
N THR A 48 18.28 -4.02 -6.09
CA THR A 48 17.18 -4.45 -5.22
C THR A 48 16.13 -3.37 -5.14
N MET A 49 14.95 -3.77 -4.72
CA MET A 49 13.89 -2.85 -4.30
C MET A 49 14.28 -2.28 -2.93
N ASP A 50 14.40 -0.97 -2.84
CA ASP A 50 14.66 -0.29 -1.58
C ASP A 50 13.37 0.34 -1.07
N VAL A 51 13.10 0.14 0.23
CA VAL A 51 12.05 0.84 0.97
C VAL A 51 12.72 1.48 2.18
N VAL A 52 12.56 2.80 2.32
CA VAL A 52 13.34 3.61 3.23
C VAL A 52 12.43 4.38 4.18
N TRP A 53 12.50 4.04 5.46
CA TRP A 53 11.89 4.82 6.54
C TRP A 53 12.92 5.78 7.13
N HIS A 54 12.57 7.05 7.16
CA HIS A 54 13.39 8.09 7.77
C HIS A 54 12.49 9.10 8.48
N ARG A 55 12.99 9.75 9.54
CA ARG A 55 12.21 10.74 10.29
C ARG A 55 11.70 11.89 9.44
N ASP A 56 12.46 12.30 8.42
CA ASP A 56 12.13 13.41 7.53
C ASP A 56 11.11 13.01 6.44
N LEU A 57 10.78 11.71 6.34
CA LEU A 57 9.76 11.19 5.41
C LEU A 57 8.42 10.88 6.09
N ARG A 58 8.30 11.20 7.38
CA ARG A 58 7.07 10.91 8.14
C ARG A 58 5.90 11.78 7.68
N PRO A 59 4.67 11.21 7.73
CA PRO A 59 4.27 9.88 8.21
C PRO A 59 4.28 8.79 7.11
N GLY A 60 5.40 8.55 6.48
CA GLY A 60 5.52 7.59 5.39
C GLY A 60 6.93 7.08 5.15
N TYR A 61 7.22 6.75 3.91
CA TYR A 61 8.50 6.21 3.46
C TYR A 61 8.79 6.60 2.01
N GLY A 62 10.06 6.42 1.60
CA GLY A 62 10.48 6.52 0.20
C GLY A 62 10.84 5.15 -0.38
N TRP A 63 10.88 5.04 -1.70
CA TRP A 63 11.28 3.81 -2.38
C TRP A 63 12.07 4.06 -3.65
N ILE A 64 12.88 3.06 -4.03
CA ILE A 64 13.51 2.94 -5.34
C ILE A 64 13.30 1.50 -5.81
N PHE A 65 12.65 1.29 -6.96
CA PHE A 65 12.41 -0.01 -7.54
C PHE A 65 12.97 -0.07 -8.95
N PRO A 66 13.96 -0.96 -9.23
CA PRO A 66 14.42 -1.20 -10.60
C PRO A 66 13.28 -1.75 -11.46
N VAL A 67 13.07 -1.20 -12.64
CA VAL A 67 12.03 -1.64 -13.58
C VAL A 67 12.57 -2.11 -14.94
N GLY A 68 13.88 -2.19 -15.07
CA GLY A 68 14.57 -2.57 -16.32
C GLY A 68 15.08 -1.36 -17.11
N ASP A 69 15.90 -1.61 -18.13
CA ASP A 69 16.47 -0.62 -19.05
C ASP A 69 17.10 0.61 -18.37
N ALA A 70 17.84 0.35 -17.27
CA ALA A 70 18.44 1.38 -16.43
C ALA A 70 17.41 2.39 -15.87
N THR A 71 16.13 2.03 -15.83
CA THR A 71 15.03 2.85 -15.32
C THR A 71 14.61 2.38 -13.94
N PHE A 72 14.29 3.34 -13.09
CA PHE A 72 13.91 3.12 -11.70
C PHE A 72 12.61 3.86 -11.40
N ASN A 73 11.67 3.18 -10.74
CA ASN A 73 10.53 3.83 -10.12
C ASN A 73 10.98 4.37 -8.77
N ILE A 74 10.98 5.68 -8.60
CA ILE A 74 11.34 6.37 -7.37
C ILE A 74 10.15 7.15 -6.85
N GLY A 75 9.90 7.12 -5.55
CA GLY A 75 8.77 7.85 -4.99
C GLY A 75 8.74 7.92 -3.48
N VAL A 76 7.73 8.61 -2.99
CA VAL A 76 7.41 8.74 -1.57
C VAL A 76 5.92 8.56 -1.35
N GLY A 77 5.54 7.99 -0.21
CA GLY A 77 4.16 7.85 0.23
C GLY A 77 3.97 8.40 1.63
N ALA A 78 2.82 9.01 1.88
CA ALA A 78 2.38 9.42 3.20
C ALA A 78 1.04 8.78 3.52
N PHE A 79 0.91 8.19 4.71
CA PHE A 79 -0.29 7.50 5.17
C PHE A 79 -0.99 8.30 6.26
N PHE A 80 -2.32 8.34 6.20
CA PHE A 80 -3.14 9.13 7.09
C PHE A 80 -3.76 8.27 8.18
N ASP A 81 -3.91 8.81 9.39
CA ASP A 81 -4.73 8.18 10.41
C ASP A 81 -6.21 8.40 10.07
N THR A 82 -6.89 7.32 9.69
CA THR A 82 -8.30 7.37 9.29
C THR A 82 -9.26 7.05 10.43
N ARG A 83 -8.76 6.84 11.65
CA ARG A 83 -9.57 6.47 12.83
C ARG A 83 -10.02 7.65 13.69
N GLY A 84 -9.61 8.87 13.34
CA GLY A 84 -10.04 10.10 14.01
C GLY A 84 -11.23 10.76 13.33
N ASP A 85 -11.53 11.98 13.76
CA ASP A 85 -12.59 12.87 13.27
C ASP A 85 -12.48 13.27 11.78
N GLY A 86 -11.74 12.54 10.98
CA GLY A 86 -11.52 12.78 9.56
C GLY A 86 -10.52 13.91 9.26
N ARG A 87 -9.94 14.53 10.30
CA ARG A 87 -8.84 15.49 10.16
C ARG A 87 -7.51 14.76 10.25
N SER A 88 -6.92 14.49 9.11
CA SER A 88 -5.60 13.88 9.05
C SER A 88 -4.53 14.95 9.20
N VAL A 89 -3.59 14.75 10.13
CA VAL A 89 -2.38 15.59 10.29
C VAL A 89 -1.52 15.59 9.01
N ALA A 90 -1.72 14.64 8.12
CA ALA A 90 -0.98 14.51 6.86
C ALA A 90 -1.72 15.11 5.65
N ALA A 91 -2.90 15.70 5.82
CA ALA A 91 -3.59 16.40 4.73
C ALA A 91 -2.78 17.60 4.19
N ASP A 92 -1.87 18.12 5.01
CA ASP A 92 -0.99 19.25 4.67
C ASP A 92 0.41 18.80 4.21
N ALA A 93 0.68 17.50 4.08
CA ALA A 93 1.99 17.02 3.64
C ALA A 93 2.25 17.39 2.19
N ASN A 94 3.22 18.26 1.96
CA ASN A 94 3.72 18.55 0.63
C ASN A 94 4.60 17.40 0.15
N LEU A 95 4.04 16.53 -0.68
CA LEU A 95 4.78 15.36 -1.19
C LEU A 95 6.02 15.74 -2.02
N ARG A 96 6.09 16.93 -2.58
CA ARG A 96 7.30 17.38 -3.28
C ARG A 96 8.43 17.64 -2.29
N GLU A 97 8.14 18.30 -1.17
CA GLU A 97 9.12 18.50 -0.09
C GLU A 97 9.59 17.16 0.52
N VAL A 98 8.66 16.21 0.69
CA VAL A 98 9.01 14.86 1.16
C VAL A 98 9.88 14.11 0.14
N PHE A 99 9.61 14.29 -1.16
CA PHE A 99 10.44 13.72 -2.23
C PHE A 99 11.84 14.33 -2.25
N ASP A 100 11.95 15.64 -2.12
CA ASP A 100 13.22 16.37 -2.05
C ASP A 100 14.01 15.96 -0.79
N ALA A 101 13.33 15.80 0.34
CA ALA A 101 13.94 15.25 1.55
C ALA A 101 14.47 13.83 1.31
N PHE A 102 13.69 12.96 0.65
CA PHE A 102 14.11 11.59 0.34
C PHE A 102 15.37 11.55 -0.50
N THR A 103 15.42 12.34 -1.57
CA THR A 103 16.58 12.41 -2.46
C THR A 103 17.80 13.07 -1.79
N SER A 104 17.60 13.78 -0.70
CA SER A 104 18.68 14.39 0.09
C SER A 104 19.23 13.44 1.16
N VAL A 105 18.34 12.73 1.90
CA VAL A 105 18.76 11.95 3.08
C VAL A 105 19.17 10.51 2.73
N TYR A 106 18.79 10.00 1.56
CA TYR A 106 19.12 8.65 1.13
C TYR A 106 20.12 8.66 -0.01
N ALA A 107 21.37 8.29 0.28
CA ALA A 107 22.49 8.36 -0.67
C ALA A 107 22.20 7.66 -2.04
N PRO A 108 21.58 6.46 -2.10
CA PRO A 108 21.21 5.87 -3.39
C PRO A 108 20.18 6.70 -4.18
N ALA A 109 19.22 7.34 -3.50
CA ALA A 109 18.25 8.22 -4.17
C ALA A 109 18.94 9.46 -4.72
N LYS A 110 19.85 10.07 -3.96
CA LYS A 110 20.68 11.17 -4.41
C LYS A 110 21.49 10.78 -5.64
N ALA A 111 22.21 9.64 -5.59
CA ALA A 111 23.01 9.14 -6.70
C ALA A 111 22.16 8.83 -7.95
N LEU A 112 20.94 8.31 -7.75
CA LEU A 112 20.00 8.08 -8.85
C LEU A 112 19.60 9.39 -9.54
N MET A 113 19.38 10.45 -8.77
CA MET A 113 19.01 11.76 -9.31
C MET A 113 20.18 12.51 -9.94
N GLU A 114 21.41 12.30 -9.42
CA GLU A 114 22.64 12.87 -10.01
C GLU A 114 22.95 12.23 -11.35
N GLY A 115 22.75 12.98 -12.43
CA GLY A 115 22.94 12.48 -13.80
C GLY A 115 21.80 11.58 -14.32
N GLY A 116 20.73 11.43 -13.57
CA GLY A 116 19.52 10.75 -13.99
C GLY A 116 18.58 11.67 -14.76
N GLU A 117 17.83 11.09 -15.68
CA GLU A 117 16.81 11.80 -16.47
C GLU A 117 15.41 11.29 -16.12
N PHE A 118 14.46 12.20 -15.88
CA PHE A 118 13.07 11.81 -15.69
C PHE A 118 12.47 11.26 -16.98
N VAL A 119 11.87 10.08 -16.87
CA VAL A 119 11.04 9.47 -17.93
C VAL A 119 9.59 9.86 -17.67
N GLY A 120 9.18 10.98 -18.24
CA GLY A 120 7.88 11.59 -17.99
C GLY A 120 7.87 12.47 -16.72
N GLU A 121 6.68 12.68 -16.15
CA GLU A 121 6.45 13.58 -15.04
C GLU A 121 6.28 12.84 -13.71
N LEU A 122 6.53 13.55 -12.61
CA LEU A 122 6.11 13.11 -11.28
C LEU A 122 4.58 13.06 -11.22
N LYS A 123 4.03 11.92 -10.79
CA LYS A 123 2.59 11.71 -10.69
C LYS A 123 2.19 11.42 -9.24
N GLY A 124 1.27 12.23 -8.73
CA GLY A 124 0.61 12.00 -7.45
C GLY A 124 -0.66 11.16 -7.61
N ALA A 125 -0.92 10.29 -6.65
CA ALA A 125 -2.14 9.52 -6.58
C ALA A 125 -2.59 9.31 -5.12
N PRO A 126 -3.92 9.31 -4.86
CA PRO A 126 -4.44 8.87 -3.59
C PRO A 126 -4.23 7.37 -3.40
N LEU A 127 -4.26 6.91 -2.15
CA LEU A 127 -4.23 5.50 -1.76
C LEU A 127 -5.48 5.15 -0.96
N ARG A 128 -5.99 3.94 -1.14
CA ARG A 128 -7.09 3.38 -0.37
C ARG A 128 -6.66 2.05 0.25
N CYS A 129 -6.72 2.00 1.58
CA CYS A 129 -6.16 0.90 2.35
C CYS A 129 -7.19 0.26 3.28
N THR A 130 -6.82 -0.87 3.86
CA THR A 130 -7.48 -1.55 5.00
C THR A 130 -8.81 -2.23 4.70
N LEU A 131 -9.25 -2.32 3.44
CA LEU A 131 -10.60 -2.78 3.06
C LEU A 131 -11.73 -2.01 3.78
N GLY A 132 -11.44 -0.79 4.20
CA GLY A 132 -12.36 0.02 4.99
C GLY A 132 -13.19 1.00 4.18
N GLY A 133 -14.44 1.19 4.59
CA GLY A 133 -15.30 2.26 4.07
C GLY A 133 -15.83 2.06 2.65
N ALA A 134 -15.78 0.84 2.11
CA ALA A 134 -16.38 0.48 0.84
C ALA A 134 -17.12 -0.85 0.93
N GLU A 135 -18.22 -0.98 0.21
CA GLU A 135 -18.91 -2.24 -0.02
C GLU A 135 -18.31 -2.95 -1.23
N THR A 136 -18.30 -4.28 -1.20
CA THR A 136 -17.71 -5.09 -2.27
C THR A 136 -18.61 -5.21 -3.49
N GLY A 137 -19.90 -4.92 -3.37
CA GLY A 137 -20.83 -4.97 -4.49
C GLY A 137 -22.29 -4.98 -4.08
N ARG A 138 -23.16 -4.93 -5.09
CA ARG A 138 -24.62 -5.09 -5.04
C ARG A 138 -25.07 -5.82 -6.29
N PRO A 139 -26.34 -6.29 -6.39
CA PRO A 139 -26.85 -6.96 -7.58
C PRO A 139 -26.46 -6.26 -8.90
N GLY A 140 -25.86 -7.00 -9.82
CA GLY A 140 -25.36 -6.51 -11.11
C GLY A 140 -24.04 -5.72 -11.05
N LEU A 141 -23.46 -5.49 -9.87
CA LEU A 141 -22.26 -4.65 -9.72
C LEU A 141 -21.32 -5.17 -8.64
N LEU A 142 -20.05 -5.40 -8.97
CA LEU A 142 -18.99 -5.69 -8.02
C LEU A 142 -17.92 -4.58 -8.07
N ALA A 143 -17.17 -4.43 -6.99
CA ALA A 143 -15.98 -3.59 -6.95
C ALA A 143 -14.78 -4.40 -6.44
N THR A 144 -13.57 -4.14 -6.97
CA THR A 144 -12.37 -4.92 -6.67
C THR A 144 -11.12 -4.05 -6.66
N GLY A 145 -10.04 -4.61 -6.16
CA GLY A 145 -8.76 -3.92 -6.08
C GLY A 145 -8.77 -2.74 -5.13
N GLU A 146 -8.00 -1.73 -5.43
CA GLU A 146 -7.90 -0.54 -4.57
C GLU A 146 -9.22 0.25 -4.48
N ALA A 147 -10.17 0.05 -5.38
CA ALA A 147 -11.51 0.63 -5.27
C ALA A 147 -12.20 0.22 -3.96
N ILE A 148 -12.01 -1.01 -3.48
CA ILE A 148 -12.49 -1.47 -2.17
C ILE A 148 -11.46 -1.30 -1.05
N GLY A 149 -10.33 -0.64 -1.30
CA GLY A 149 -9.28 -0.41 -0.32
C GLY A 149 -8.34 -1.60 -0.12
N SER A 150 -8.08 -2.40 -1.15
CA SER A 150 -7.23 -3.59 -1.05
C SER A 150 -5.72 -3.29 -1.08
N THR A 151 -5.29 -2.19 -0.49
CA THR A 151 -3.88 -1.86 -0.29
C THR A 151 -3.55 -1.95 1.19
N TYR A 152 -2.41 -2.56 1.53
CA TYR A 152 -1.91 -2.54 2.91
C TYR A 152 -1.37 -1.14 3.25
N ASP A 153 -1.81 -0.60 4.36
CA ASP A 153 -1.42 0.75 4.79
C ASP A 153 0.01 0.84 5.36
N PHE A 154 0.61 -0.28 5.76
CA PHE A 154 1.98 -0.31 6.29
C PHE A 154 3.03 -0.41 5.18
N THR A 155 2.81 -1.27 4.19
CA THR A 155 3.78 -1.54 3.12
C THR A 155 3.45 -0.83 1.81
N GLY A 156 2.20 -0.40 1.62
CA GLY A 156 1.71 0.10 0.34
C GLY A 156 1.50 -1.00 -0.70
N GLU A 157 1.62 -2.29 -0.31
CA GLU A 157 1.35 -3.40 -1.22
C GLU A 157 -0.13 -3.42 -1.60
N GLY A 158 -0.39 -3.29 -2.87
CA GLY A 158 -1.75 -3.21 -3.42
C GLY A 158 -1.91 -3.99 -4.72
N ILE A 159 -0.82 -4.23 -5.48
CA ILE A 159 -0.90 -4.89 -6.79
C ILE A 159 -1.34 -6.34 -6.64
N GLY A 160 -0.66 -7.11 -5.79
CA GLY A 160 -1.01 -8.50 -5.50
C GLY A 160 -2.40 -8.62 -4.89
N LYS A 161 -2.78 -7.69 -4.02
CA LYS A 161 -4.11 -7.66 -3.40
C LYS A 161 -5.22 -7.29 -4.39
N ALA A 162 -4.94 -6.43 -5.36
CA ALA A 162 -5.87 -6.12 -6.44
C ALA A 162 -6.10 -7.35 -7.33
N LEU A 163 -5.04 -8.10 -7.66
CA LEU A 163 -5.15 -9.36 -8.39
C LEU A 163 -5.93 -10.40 -7.58
N GLU A 164 -5.63 -10.58 -6.29
CA GLU A 164 -6.32 -11.53 -5.40
C GLU A 164 -7.82 -11.23 -5.32
N THR A 165 -8.20 -9.98 -5.09
CA THR A 165 -9.62 -9.59 -5.03
C THR A 165 -10.30 -9.65 -6.40
N GLY A 166 -9.58 -9.39 -7.49
CA GLY A 166 -10.05 -9.56 -8.86
C GLY A 166 -10.38 -11.02 -9.20
N LEU A 167 -9.50 -11.94 -8.80
CA LEU A 167 -9.73 -13.37 -8.94
C LEU A 167 -10.94 -13.83 -8.12
N LEU A 168 -11.08 -13.37 -6.87
CA LEU A 168 -12.26 -13.68 -6.04
C LEU A 168 -13.56 -13.20 -6.69
N ALA A 169 -13.56 -12.02 -7.32
CA ALA A 169 -14.74 -11.50 -8.03
C ALA A 169 -15.07 -12.36 -9.27
N ALA A 170 -14.06 -12.68 -10.07
CA ALA A 170 -14.23 -13.52 -11.26
C ALA A 170 -14.75 -14.91 -10.88
N ASP A 171 -14.18 -15.52 -9.85
CA ASP A 171 -14.59 -16.85 -9.37
C ASP A 171 -16.04 -16.85 -8.84
N ALA A 172 -16.45 -15.82 -8.11
CA ALA A 172 -17.83 -15.70 -7.63
C ALA A 172 -18.83 -15.58 -8.79
N LEU A 173 -18.51 -14.77 -9.80
CA LEU A 173 -19.32 -14.63 -11.01
C LEU A 173 -19.42 -15.97 -11.78
N LEU A 174 -18.31 -16.66 -11.96
CA LEU A 174 -18.28 -17.94 -12.67
C LEU A 174 -19.03 -19.05 -11.92
N ARG A 175 -18.85 -19.14 -10.59
CA ARG A 175 -19.61 -20.10 -9.76
C ARG A 175 -21.08 -19.80 -9.78
N GLY A 176 -21.45 -18.52 -9.60
CA GLY A 176 -22.85 -18.08 -9.64
C GLY A 176 -23.54 -18.43 -10.96
N ARG A 177 -22.86 -18.15 -12.09
CA ARG A 177 -23.37 -18.49 -13.42
C ARG A 177 -23.57 -20.00 -13.60
N ARG A 178 -22.59 -20.83 -13.17
CA ARG A 178 -22.69 -22.30 -13.26
C ARG A 178 -23.80 -22.88 -12.40
N ALA A 179 -24.05 -22.27 -11.24
CA ALA A 179 -25.06 -22.70 -10.28
C ALA A 179 -26.46 -22.12 -10.56
N GLY A 180 -26.61 -21.22 -11.54
CA GLY A 180 -27.86 -20.47 -11.74
C GLY A 180 -28.23 -19.59 -10.54
N ALA A 181 -27.24 -19.13 -9.78
CA ALA A 181 -27.44 -18.33 -8.58
C ALA A 181 -27.94 -16.93 -8.94
N ASN A 182 -28.76 -16.36 -8.07
CA ASN A 182 -29.17 -14.96 -8.22
C ASN A 182 -28.02 -14.00 -7.84
N ASP A 183 -28.14 -12.75 -8.26
CA ASP A 183 -27.11 -11.72 -8.05
C ASP A 183 -26.76 -11.51 -6.57
N ALA A 184 -27.74 -11.61 -5.67
CA ALA A 184 -27.51 -11.45 -4.23
C ALA A 184 -26.59 -12.55 -3.68
N ALA A 185 -26.76 -13.80 -4.15
CA ALA A 185 -25.92 -14.92 -3.78
C ALA A 185 -24.47 -14.74 -4.30
N VAL A 186 -24.32 -14.22 -5.53
CA VAL A 186 -23.00 -13.89 -6.11
C VAL A 186 -22.31 -12.82 -5.28
N CYS A 187 -23.02 -11.74 -4.93
CA CYS A 187 -22.49 -10.68 -4.06
C CYS A 187 -22.08 -11.21 -2.68
N ALA A 188 -22.89 -12.09 -2.09
CA ALA A 188 -22.61 -12.68 -0.79
C ALA A 188 -21.37 -13.57 -0.82
N ASP A 189 -21.19 -14.39 -1.87
CA ASP A 189 -20.04 -15.25 -2.08
C ASP A 189 -18.76 -14.44 -2.24
N TYR A 190 -18.76 -13.43 -3.12
CA TYR A 190 -17.64 -12.51 -3.27
C TYR A 190 -17.30 -11.78 -1.97
N GLY A 191 -18.31 -11.18 -1.32
CA GLY A 191 -18.13 -10.49 -0.05
C GLY A 191 -17.57 -11.39 1.06
N ALA A 192 -17.98 -12.67 1.10
CA ALA A 192 -17.41 -13.66 2.00
C ALA A 192 -15.93 -13.94 1.69
N GLY A 193 -15.57 -13.99 0.40
CA GLY A 193 -14.18 -14.09 -0.05
C GLY A 193 -13.32 -12.94 0.46
N VAL A 194 -13.77 -11.71 0.25
CA VAL A 194 -13.06 -10.50 0.71
C VAL A 194 -12.97 -10.45 2.24
N ARG A 195 -14.04 -10.79 2.98
CA ARG A 195 -14.02 -10.83 4.45
C ARG A 195 -12.98 -11.79 5.01
N ARG A 196 -12.66 -12.89 4.33
CA ARG A 196 -11.58 -13.81 4.73
C ARG A 196 -10.19 -13.17 4.69
N LEU A 197 -10.01 -12.11 3.91
CA LEU A 197 -8.75 -11.34 3.86
C LEU A 197 -8.63 -10.35 5.03
N GLN A 198 -9.75 -9.90 5.61
CA GLN A 198 -9.79 -8.84 6.62
C GLN A 198 -8.82 -9.05 7.81
N PRO A 199 -8.63 -10.26 8.37
CA PRO A 199 -7.67 -10.45 9.48
C PRO A 199 -6.23 -10.08 9.10
N ARG A 200 -5.83 -10.34 7.84
CA ARG A 200 -4.51 -9.98 7.34
C ARG A 200 -4.39 -8.44 7.21
N PHE A 201 -5.39 -7.78 6.63
CA PHE A 201 -5.41 -6.31 6.56
C PHE A 201 -5.36 -5.66 7.94
N ALA A 202 -6.14 -6.15 8.90
CA ALA A 202 -6.11 -5.66 10.28
C ALA A 202 -4.75 -5.83 10.95
N LEU A 203 -3.99 -6.85 10.57
CA LEU A 203 -2.63 -7.06 11.06
C LEU A 203 -1.67 -6.00 10.54
N TYR A 204 -1.70 -5.69 9.23
CA TYR A 204 -0.89 -4.62 8.63
C TYR A 204 -1.31 -3.24 9.14
N GLU A 205 -2.60 -3.01 9.34
CA GLU A 205 -3.11 -1.79 9.94
C GLU A 205 -2.57 -1.57 11.38
N ARG A 206 -2.48 -2.63 12.18
CA ARG A 206 -1.83 -2.56 13.51
C ARG A 206 -0.33 -2.26 13.38
N ALA A 207 0.34 -2.87 12.40
CA ALA A 207 1.76 -2.62 12.14
C ALA A 207 2.02 -1.15 11.77
N ASN A 208 1.13 -0.52 11.03
CA ASN A 208 1.21 0.91 10.71
C ASN A 208 1.15 1.81 11.96
N GLY A 209 0.67 1.30 13.09
CA GLY A 209 0.73 1.98 14.38
C GLY A 209 2.13 2.41 14.81
N VAL A 210 3.19 1.73 14.33
CA VAL A 210 4.59 2.16 14.55
C VAL A 210 4.86 3.54 13.97
N ASN A 211 4.28 3.84 12.80
CA ASN A 211 4.45 5.14 12.15
C ASN A 211 3.79 6.30 12.92
N ARG A 212 2.85 5.99 13.82
CA ARG A 212 2.18 6.97 14.70
C ARG A 212 3.01 7.33 15.94
N HIS A 213 3.94 6.44 16.30
CA HIS A 213 4.82 6.63 17.45
C HIS A 213 6.27 6.84 16.98
N PRO A 214 6.67 8.09 16.69
CA PRO A 214 7.98 8.41 16.10
C PRO A 214 9.15 7.76 16.83
N TRP A 215 9.12 7.77 18.16
CA TRP A 215 10.17 7.19 19.00
C TRP A 215 10.27 5.67 18.83
N LEU A 216 9.13 4.98 18.65
CA LEU A 216 9.10 3.52 18.43
C LEU A 216 9.66 3.16 17.06
N ALA A 217 9.30 3.94 16.03
CA ALA A 217 9.86 3.78 14.69
C ALA A 217 11.40 3.96 14.71
N ASP A 218 11.89 5.01 15.40
CA ASP A 218 13.34 5.24 15.54
C ASP A 218 14.03 4.10 16.27
N LEU A 219 13.44 3.57 17.33
CA LEU A 219 13.98 2.43 18.08
C LEU A 219 14.04 1.17 17.21
N VAL A 220 12.99 0.87 16.47
CA VAL A 220 12.95 -0.30 15.57
C VAL A 220 13.99 -0.15 14.46
N ILE A 221 14.11 1.01 13.83
CA ILE A 221 15.10 1.29 12.78
C ILE A 221 16.53 1.20 13.36
N TRP A 222 16.76 1.85 14.50
CA TRP A 222 18.06 1.78 15.18
C TRP A 222 18.50 0.34 15.48
N ARG A 223 17.55 -0.48 15.93
CA ARG A 223 17.83 -1.88 16.25
C ARG A 223 18.00 -2.74 15.00
N ALA A 224 17.16 -2.51 13.96
CA ALA A 224 17.25 -3.23 12.70
C ALA A 224 18.61 -3.05 12.01
N ARG A 225 19.19 -1.85 12.07
CA ARG A 225 20.54 -1.58 11.56
C ARG A 225 21.63 -2.41 12.22
N ARG A 226 21.38 -2.97 13.42
CA ARG A 226 22.33 -3.75 14.21
C ARG A 226 22.00 -5.24 14.28
N SER A 227 20.87 -5.67 13.74
CA SER A 227 20.41 -7.06 13.77
C SER A 227 20.03 -7.54 12.37
N PRO A 228 20.91 -8.32 11.70
CA PRO A 228 20.60 -8.94 10.41
C PRO A 228 19.34 -9.85 10.46
N ARG A 229 19.03 -10.42 11.63
CA ARG A 229 17.80 -11.22 11.81
C ARG A 229 16.55 -10.36 11.79
N LEU A 230 16.58 -9.21 12.48
CA LEU A 230 15.48 -8.28 12.49
C LEU A 230 15.25 -7.68 11.10
N LEU A 231 16.33 -7.30 10.42
CA LEU A 231 16.27 -6.79 9.05
C LEU A 231 15.61 -7.80 8.10
N ARG A 232 16.01 -9.09 8.17
CA ARG A 232 15.36 -10.15 7.37
C ARG A 232 13.88 -10.33 7.71
N ARG A 233 13.49 -10.24 8.99
CA ARG A 233 12.07 -10.29 9.37
C ARG A 233 11.29 -9.10 8.84
N MET A 234 11.87 -7.90 8.86
CA MET A 234 11.24 -6.71 8.28
C MET A 234 11.09 -6.83 6.77
N SER A 235 12.12 -7.31 6.07
CA SER A 235 12.01 -7.63 4.63
C SER A 235 10.92 -8.67 4.36
N GLY A 236 10.84 -9.73 5.18
CA GLY A 236 9.80 -10.75 5.07
C GLY A 236 8.37 -10.23 5.31
N VAL A 237 8.19 -9.09 5.98
CA VAL A 237 6.88 -8.42 6.07
C VAL A 237 6.50 -7.80 4.73
N LEU A 238 7.46 -7.25 4.00
CA LEU A 238 7.23 -6.70 2.65
C LEU A 238 6.86 -7.81 1.67
N ASP A 239 7.47 -8.98 1.80
CA ASP A 239 7.23 -10.15 0.95
C ASP A 239 6.05 -11.03 1.44
N GLU A 240 5.32 -10.61 2.48
CA GLU A 240 4.25 -11.38 3.14
C GLU A 240 4.69 -12.75 3.72
N THR A 241 5.99 -13.01 3.82
CA THR A 241 6.55 -14.26 4.38
C THR A 241 6.69 -14.21 5.92
N SER A 242 6.61 -13.02 6.52
CA SER A 242 6.69 -12.79 7.96
C SER A 242 5.47 -12.04 8.49
N ASN A 243 5.01 -12.45 9.68
CA ASN A 243 3.86 -11.83 10.33
C ASN A 243 4.28 -10.50 10.98
N PRO A 244 3.76 -9.33 10.53
CA PRO A 244 4.09 -8.02 11.09
C PRO A 244 3.66 -7.86 12.56
N GLY A 245 2.65 -8.61 13.03
CA GLY A 245 2.20 -8.57 14.42
C GLY A 245 3.26 -9.04 15.43
N HIS A 246 4.23 -9.85 14.99
CA HIS A 246 5.35 -10.25 15.85
C HIS A 246 6.32 -9.09 16.14
N LEU A 247 6.39 -8.08 15.29
CA LEU A 247 7.22 -6.89 15.51
C LEU A 247 6.64 -5.97 16.58
N LEU A 248 5.31 -5.99 16.77
CA LEU A 248 4.56 -5.11 17.66
C LEU A 248 4.08 -5.77 18.95
N SER A 249 4.31 -7.07 19.11
CA SER A 249 3.96 -7.76 20.35
C SER A 249 4.95 -7.39 21.48
N LEU A 250 4.48 -7.38 22.74
CA LEU A 250 5.37 -7.20 23.90
C LEU A 250 6.54 -8.22 23.86
N ARG A 251 6.27 -9.45 23.43
CA ARG A 251 7.31 -10.48 23.21
C ARG A 251 8.27 -10.10 22.07
N GLY A 252 7.77 -9.46 21.01
CA GLY A 252 8.58 -8.94 19.90
C GLY A 252 9.45 -7.78 20.36
N LEU A 253 8.91 -6.85 21.12
CA LEU A 253 9.64 -5.75 21.73
C LEU A 253 10.72 -6.26 22.71
N PHE A 254 10.39 -7.23 23.58
CA PHE A 254 11.41 -7.87 24.45
C PHE A 254 12.52 -8.56 23.65
N LYS A 255 12.18 -9.24 22.56
CA LYS A 255 13.19 -9.84 21.65
C LYS A 255 14.05 -8.80 20.92
N LEU A 256 13.56 -7.59 20.72
CA LEU A 256 14.38 -6.49 20.20
C LEU A 256 15.55 -6.15 21.14
N PHE A 257 15.42 -6.40 22.45
CA PHE A 257 16.45 -6.10 23.44
C PHE A 257 17.26 -7.35 23.86
N ALA A 258 16.72 -8.56 23.65
CA ALA A 258 17.34 -9.81 24.07
C ALA A 258 18.21 -10.49 22.99
N GLU A 259 18.09 -10.08 21.72
CA GLU A 259 18.89 -10.54 20.56
C GLU A 259 19.80 -9.41 20.04
#